data_a158a8a7bff1ddccec330b834f2a8384
#
_entry.id   a158a8a7bff1ddccec330b834f2a8384
#
_cell.length_a   1.000
_cell.length_b   1.000
_cell.length_c   1.000
_cell.angle_alpha   90.00
_cell.angle_beta   90.00
_cell.angle_gamma   90.00
#
_symmetry.space_group_name_H-M   'P 1'
#
loop_
_entity.id
_entity.type
_entity.pdbx_description
1 polymer ?
#
loop_
_entity_poly.entity_id
_entity_poly.type
_entity_poly.pdbx_seq_one_letter_code
_entity_poly.pdbx_strand_id
1 'polypeptide(L)'
;MNTAIIFDCEFLCLEGSQRRFWCAAHDPDPVIAQIGAVKLGLEGDYPLLDTFMAYIQPIDRYGKRYSIDPFFTKLTGITGEKIETEGICLETALADVDIFSGGARFWSWGKDELNMVAISCYVAGVQPSIPAHRFDNAVKLLLSAGMPVEDLAKTASNKLADYYGVQHPPLQGHDALDDALSVSYTLQHLLKTGALRPDEFV
;
A
#
# COMPACT_ATOMS: atom_id res chain seq x y z
N MET A 1 -3.73 -15.19 17.34
CA MET A 1 -2.73 -15.34 16.27
C MET A 1 -2.13 -13.97 16.01
N ASN A 2 -0.79 -13.84 16.13
CA ASN A 2 -0.10 -12.61 15.77
C ASN A 2 -0.15 -12.41 14.25
N THR A 3 -0.44 -11.19 13.82
CA THR A 3 -0.56 -10.85 12.39
C THR A 3 0.14 -9.53 12.09
N ALA A 4 0.54 -9.35 10.83
CA ALA A 4 0.97 -8.08 10.26
C ALA A 4 0.07 -7.75 9.07
N ILE A 5 -0.15 -6.48 8.80
CA ILE A 5 -0.86 -6.01 7.61
C ILE A 5 0.19 -5.46 6.64
N ILE A 6 0.27 -6.07 5.48
CA ILE A 6 1.07 -5.57 4.38
C ILE A 6 0.13 -4.79 3.48
N PHE A 7 0.43 -3.52 3.21
CA PHE A 7 -0.49 -2.66 2.47
C PHE A 7 0.23 -1.75 1.49
N ASP A 8 -0.51 -1.36 0.49
CA ASP A 8 -0.11 -0.43 -0.55
C ASP A 8 -1.28 0.49 -0.92
N CYS A 9 -0.98 1.62 -1.55
CA CYS A 9 -1.97 2.59 -1.98
C CYS A 9 -1.65 3.11 -3.38
N GLU A 10 -2.69 3.20 -4.24
CA GLU A 10 -2.60 4.02 -5.45
C GLU A 10 -3.19 5.41 -5.17
N PHE A 11 -2.47 6.46 -5.55
CA PHE A 11 -2.84 7.85 -5.30
C PHE A 11 -2.64 8.72 -6.52
N LEU A 12 -3.44 9.79 -6.64
CA LEU A 12 -3.48 10.62 -7.84
C LEU A 12 -2.10 11.19 -8.19
N CYS A 13 -1.72 11.07 -9.45
CA CYS A 13 -0.47 11.58 -9.96
C CYS A 13 -0.57 11.94 -11.45
N LEU A 14 0.35 12.76 -11.90
CA LEU A 14 0.62 13.04 -13.31
C LEU A 14 1.95 12.41 -13.72
N GLU A 15 2.22 12.35 -15.01
CA GLU A 15 3.51 11.89 -15.49
C GLU A 15 4.67 12.70 -14.87
N GLY A 16 5.60 11.97 -14.26
CA GLY A 16 6.77 12.54 -13.59
C GLY A 16 6.51 13.12 -12.18
N SER A 17 5.30 13.01 -11.61
CA SER A 17 5.00 13.46 -10.23
C SER A 17 5.98 12.90 -9.21
N GLN A 18 6.36 11.62 -9.31
CA GLN A 18 7.33 10.99 -8.42
C GLN A 18 8.65 11.76 -8.34
N ARG A 19 9.19 12.23 -9.47
CA ARG A 19 10.44 13.02 -9.51
C ARG A 19 10.30 14.41 -8.89
N ARG A 20 9.07 14.86 -8.68
CA ARG A 20 8.72 16.14 -8.04
C ARG A 20 8.17 15.96 -6.64
N PHE A 21 8.30 14.75 -6.06
CA PHE A 21 7.72 14.38 -4.77
C PHE A 21 6.21 14.64 -4.69
N TRP A 22 5.48 14.54 -5.84
CA TRP A 22 4.04 14.84 -5.95
C TRP A 22 3.65 16.23 -5.42
N CYS A 23 4.58 17.20 -5.45
CA CYS A 23 4.42 18.51 -4.80
C CYS A 23 4.57 19.70 -5.77
N ALA A 24 4.64 19.49 -7.09
CA ALA A 24 4.68 20.61 -8.01
C ALA A 24 3.33 21.34 -8.03
N ALA A 25 3.35 22.65 -8.33
CA ALA A 25 2.14 23.48 -8.34
C ALA A 25 1.04 23.01 -9.32
N HIS A 26 1.42 22.19 -10.30
CA HIS A 26 0.51 21.60 -11.28
C HIS A 26 0.14 20.11 -10.98
N ASP A 27 0.80 19.49 -10.02
CA ASP A 27 0.40 18.16 -9.57
C ASP A 27 -0.92 18.25 -8.77
N PRO A 28 -1.83 17.26 -8.88
CA PRO A 28 -2.97 17.17 -7.97
C PRO A 28 -2.48 16.93 -6.55
N ASP A 29 -3.31 17.20 -5.55
CA ASP A 29 -3.05 16.63 -4.22
C ASP A 29 -2.98 15.10 -4.39
N PRO A 30 -1.93 14.42 -3.90
CA PRO A 30 -1.76 12.98 -4.07
C PRO A 30 -2.68 12.19 -3.13
N VAL A 31 -3.99 12.37 -3.33
CA VAL A 31 -5.02 11.69 -2.53
C VAL A 31 -5.24 10.27 -3.02
N ILE A 32 -5.50 9.37 -2.08
CA ILE A 32 -5.64 7.94 -2.35
C ILE A 32 -6.90 7.66 -3.18
N ALA A 33 -6.73 6.80 -4.19
CA ALA A 33 -7.80 6.27 -5.05
C ALA A 33 -8.02 4.75 -4.87
N GLN A 34 -7.03 4.02 -4.34
CA GLN A 34 -7.16 2.59 -4.01
C GLN A 34 -6.31 2.26 -2.78
N ILE A 35 -6.82 1.39 -1.92
CA ILE A 35 -6.06 0.73 -0.83
C ILE A 35 -6.13 -0.77 -1.08
N GLY A 36 -4.98 -1.43 -1.06
CA GLY A 36 -4.84 -2.89 -1.03
C GLY A 36 -4.12 -3.34 0.23
N ALA A 37 -4.58 -4.39 0.88
CA ALA A 37 -3.94 -4.91 2.07
C ALA A 37 -4.04 -6.43 2.17
N VAL A 38 -3.01 -7.05 2.75
CA VAL A 38 -2.92 -8.48 2.99
C VAL A 38 -2.66 -8.72 4.48
N LYS A 39 -3.42 -9.62 5.08
CA LYS A 39 -3.21 -10.07 6.45
C LYS A 39 -2.26 -11.26 6.46
N LEU A 40 -1.03 -11.05 6.90
CA LEU A 40 0.00 -12.07 7.05
C LEU A 40 -0.03 -12.64 8.47
N GLY A 41 -0.20 -13.96 8.61
CA GLY A 41 -0.04 -14.66 9.88
C GLY A 41 1.44 -14.77 10.26
N LEU A 42 1.77 -14.49 11.53
CA LEU A 42 3.14 -14.57 12.05
C LEU A 42 3.43 -15.85 12.85
N GLU A 43 2.59 -16.88 12.66
CA GLU A 43 2.68 -18.16 13.36
C GLU A 43 2.46 -19.34 12.39
N GLY A 44 2.99 -20.51 12.73
CA GLY A 44 2.88 -21.72 11.93
C GLY A 44 3.63 -21.58 10.59
N ASP A 45 2.93 -21.80 9.47
CA ASP A 45 3.49 -21.70 8.12
C ASP A 45 3.39 -20.27 7.55
N TYR A 46 3.15 -19.29 8.39
CA TYR A 46 3.02 -17.87 8.01
C TYR A 46 2.02 -17.64 6.86
N PRO A 47 0.76 -18.07 7.01
CA PRO A 47 -0.20 -18.01 5.90
C PRO A 47 -0.61 -16.58 5.57
N LEU A 48 -0.90 -16.30 4.31
CA LEU A 48 -1.69 -15.15 3.90
C LEU A 48 -3.15 -15.47 4.26
N LEU A 49 -3.68 -14.82 5.30
CA LEU A 49 -4.95 -15.19 5.93
C LEU A 49 -6.16 -14.61 5.23
N ASP A 50 -6.02 -13.37 4.77
CA ASP A 50 -7.12 -12.61 4.18
C ASP A 50 -6.59 -11.43 3.37
N THR A 51 -7.43 -10.85 2.50
CA THR A 51 -7.10 -9.68 1.70
C THR A 51 -8.19 -8.63 1.81
N PHE A 52 -7.81 -7.37 1.69
CA PHE A 52 -8.71 -6.21 1.65
C PHE A 52 -8.39 -5.38 0.41
N MET A 53 -9.43 -4.87 -0.25
CA MET A 53 -9.27 -3.90 -1.32
C MET A 53 -10.45 -2.94 -1.33
N ALA A 54 -10.18 -1.65 -1.48
CA ALA A 54 -11.19 -0.62 -1.63
C ALA A 54 -10.75 0.43 -2.65
N TYR A 55 -11.68 0.85 -3.52
CA TYR A 55 -11.54 2.07 -4.30
C TYR A 55 -12.09 3.24 -3.49
N ILE A 56 -11.40 4.38 -3.55
CA ILE A 56 -11.75 5.59 -2.81
C ILE A 56 -12.10 6.70 -3.80
N GLN A 57 -13.18 7.42 -3.54
CA GLN A 57 -13.53 8.61 -4.31
C GLN A 57 -12.59 9.75 -3.93
N PRO A 58 -11.62 10.15 -4.78
CA PRO A 58 -10.70 11.23 -4.46
C PRO A 58 -11.44 12.56 -4.52
N ILE A 59 -11.38 13.32 -3.44
CA ILE A 59 -11.99 14.65 -3.32
C ILE A 59 -10.91 15.70 -3.02
N ASP A 60 -11.10 16.90 -3.51
CA ASP A 60 -10.27 18.04 -3.16
C ASP A 60 -10.70 18.66 -1.81
N ARG A 61 -9.93 19.64 -1.33
CA ARG A 61 -10.19 20.34 -0.06
C ARG A 61 -11.48 21.18 -0.04
N TYR A 62 -12.21 21.24 -1.15
CA TYR A 62 -13.52 21.88 -1.25
C TYR A 62 -14.65 20.86 -1.37
N GLY A 63 -14.32 19.57 -1.26
CA GLY A 63 -15.28 18.45 -1.40
C GLY A 63 -15.66 18.13 -2.85
N LYS A 64 -14.94 18.71 -3.83
CA LYS A 64 -15.18 18.41 -5.24
C LYS A 64 -14.38 17.17 -5.64
N ARG A 65 -15.00 16.27 -6.41
CA ARG A 65 -14.30 15.10 -6.96
C ARG A 65 -13.22 15.51 -7.94
N TYR A 66 -12.05 14.90 -7.82
CA TYR A 66 -11.00 14.97 -8.84
C TYR A 66 -11.43 14.23 -10.10
N SER A 67 -11.09 14.77 -11.26
CA SER A 67 -11.09 13.98 -12.51
C SER A 67 -9.87 13.07 -12.51
N ILE A 68 -10.05 11.84 -12.94
CA ILE A 68 -8.95 10.87 -13.07
C ILE A 68 -8.15 11.20 -14.32
N ASP A 69 -6.86 11.44 -14.15
CA ASP A 69 -5.96 11.75 -15.26
C ASP A 69 -5.71 10.52 -16.15
N PRO A 70 -5.66 10.64 -17.48
CA PRO A 70 -5.36 9.52 -18.37
C PRO A 70 -4.02 8.83 -18.10
N PHE A 71 -3.01 9.55 -17.59
CA PHE A 71 -1.75 8.94 -17.17
C PHE A 71 -1.96 8.01 -15.97
N PHE A 72 -2.71 8.47 -14.95
CA PHE A 72 -3.03 7.66 -13.78
C PHE A 72 -3.78 6.38 -14.20
N THR A 73 -4.82 6.52 -15.04
CA THR A 73 -5.53 5.35 -15.57
C THR A 73 -4.62 4.40 -16.34
N LYS A 74 -3.72 4.92 -17.19
CA LYS A 74 -2.75 4.09 -17.92
C LYS A 74 -1.79 3.36 -16.99
N LEU A 75 -1.40 3.99 -15.88
CA LEU A 75 -0.46 3.45 -14.91
C LEU A 75 -1.09 2.34 -14.07
N THR A 76 -2.27 2.60 -13.51
CA THR A 76 -2.91 1.75 -12.48
C THR A 76 -4.06 0.90 -13.01
N GLY A 77 -4.61 1.22 -14.19
CA GLY A 77 -5.86 0.63 -14.68
C GLY A 77 -7.13 1.21 -14.04
N ILE A 78 -7.00 2.11 -13.06
CA ILE A 78 -8.15 2.71 -12.36
C ILE A 78 -8.76 3.80 -13.25
N THR A 79 -10.03 3.61 -13.63
CA THR A 79 -10.79 4.57 -14.45
C THR A 79 -11.70 5.45 -13.60
N GLY A 80 -12.09 6.61 -14.15
CA GLY A 80 -13.11 7.46 -13.52
C GLY A 80 -14.44 6.72 -13.31
N GLU A 81 -14.86 5.90 -14.27
CA GLU A 81 -16.07 5.08 -14.18
C GLU A 81 -15.98 4.10 -13.00
N LYS A 82 -14.86 3.43 -12.83
CA LYS A 82 -14.62 2.51 -11.72
C LYS A 82 -14.71 3.21 -10.36
N ILE A 83 -14.10 4.38 -10.24
CA ILE A 83 -14.20 5.21 -9.04
C ILE A 83 -15.65 5.68 -8.78
N GLU A 84 -16.42 6.00 -9.81
CA GLU A 84 -17.83 6.41 -9.65
C GLU A 84 -18.74 5.26 -9.20
N THR A 85 -18.48 4.04 -9.68
CA THR A 85 -19.34 2.88 -9.43
C THR A 85 -18.95 2.11 -8.16
N GLU A 86 -17.67 2.01 -7.84
CA GLU A 86 -17.15 1.17 -6.75
C GLU A 86 -16.50 1.99 -5.62
N GLY A 87 -16.20 3.27 -5.87
CA GLY A 87 -15.48 4.10 -4.90
C GLY A 87 -16.32 4.49 -3.70
N ILE A 88 -15.76 4.31 -2.51
CA ILE A 88 -16.34 4.73 -1.22
C ILE A 88 -15.63 5.98 -0.69
N CYS A 89 -16.15 6.61 0.36
CA CYS A 89 -15.46 7.74 0.98
C CYS A 89 -14.22 7.27 1.77
N LEU A 90 -13.22 8.14 1.87
CA LEU A 90 -11.95 7.84 2.57
C LEU A 90 -12.18 7.40 4.02
N GLU A 91 -13.09 8.07 4.74
CA GLU A 91 -13.39 7.75 6.14
C GLU A 91 -13.87 6.30 6.30
N THR A 92 -14.78 5.86 5.44
CA THR A 92 -15.26 4.46 5.42
C THR A 92 -14.12 3.50 5.09
N ALA A 93 -13.34 3.77 4.05
CA ALA A 93 -12.22 2.91 3.66
C ALA A 93 -11.19 2.74 4.77
N LEU A 94 -10.83 3.83 5.48
CA LEU A 94 -9.90 3.79 6.60
C LEU A 94 -10.48 3.04 7.81
N ALA A 95 -11.77 3.21 8.10
CA ALA A 95 -12.44 2.46 9.16
C ALA A 95 -12.48 0.95 8.84
N ASP A 96 -12.82 0.58 7.62
CA ASP A 96 -12.91 -0.81 7.18
C ASP A 96 -11.54 -1.50 7.20
N VAL A 97 -10.48 -0.84 6.72
CA VAL A 97 -9.13 -1.41 6.76
C VAL A 97 -8.57 -1.47 8.20
N ASP A 98 -8.99 -0.57 9.10
CA ASP A 98 -8.65 -0.66 10.51
C ASP A 98 -9.33 -1.86 11.18
N ILE A 99 -10.61 -2.08 10.92
CA ILE A 99 -11.35 -3.28 11.35
C ILE A 99 -10.69 -4.54 10.79
N PHE A 100 -10.39 -4.56 9.49
CA PHE A 100 -9.66 -5.65 8.83
C PHE A 100 -8.33 -5.95 9.53
N SER A 101 -7.61 -4.92 9.95
CA SER A 101 -6.30 -5.07 10.60
C SER A 101 -6.36 -5.81 11.95
N GLY A 102 -7.48 -5.68 12.68
CA GLY A 102 -7.62 -6.22 14.04
C GLY A 102 -6.60 -5.68 15.04
N GLY A 103 -6.11 -4.46 14.80
CA GLY A 103 -5.10 -3.82 15.66
C GLY A 103 -3.63 -4.12 15.30
N ALA A 104 -3.37 -4.93 14.27
CA ALA A 104 -2.01 -5.24 13.81
C ALA A 104 -1.32 -4.03 13.19
N ARG A 105 0.03 -4.05 13.13
CA ARG A 105 0.83 -3.03 12.43
C ARG A 105 0.66 -3.15 10.93
N PHE A 106 0.73 -1.99 10.27
CA PHE A 106 0.76 -1.84 8.82
C PHE A 106 2.21 -1.70 8.34
N TRP A 107 2.55 -2.43 7.30
CA TRP A 107 3.87 -2.45 6.67
C TRP A 107 3.73 -2.16 5.19
N SER A 108 4.33 -1.08 4.73
CA SER A 108 4.34 -0.70 3.32
C SER A 108 5.75 -0.74 2.72
N TRP A 109 5.83 -0.83 1.40
CA TRP A 109 7.08 -0.70 0.68
C TRP A 109 7.49 0.76 0.55
N GLY A 110 8.27 1.26 1.51
CA GLY A 110 8.69 2.66 1.52
C GLY A 110 8.00 3.48 2.61
N LYS A 111 7.85 4.76 2.38
CA LYS A 111 7.28 5.73 3.31
C LYS A 111 6.07 6.47 2.74
N ASP A 112 5.82 6.28 1.47
CA ASP A 112 4.88 7.13 0.73
C ASP A 112 3.45 6.85 1.18
N GLU A 113 3.09 5.62 1.50
CA GLU A 113 1.73 5.20 1.87
C GLU A 113 1.22 5.92 3.13
N LEU A 114 2.04 5.98 4.20
CA LEU A 114 1.67 6.76 5.40
C LEU A 114 1.48 8.24 5.08
N ASN A 115 2.39 8.81 4.25
CA ASN A 115 2.29 10.21 3.86
C ASN A 115 1.02 10.46 3.04
N MET A 116 0.66 9.54 2.13
CA MET A 116 -0.53 9.68 1.28
C MET A 116 -1.82 9.49 2.09
N VAL A 117 -1.84 8.61 3.08
CA VAL A 117 -2.94 8.53 4.06
C VAL A 117 -3.09 9.86 4.81
N ALA A 118 -2.00 10.41 5.31
CA ALA A 118 -2.03 11.68 6.05
C ALA A 118 -2.49 12.86 5.17
N ILE A 119 -1.97 12.97 3.94
CA ILE A 119 -2.37 14.01 2.98
C ILE A 119 -3.84 13.85 2.61
N SER A 120 -4.29 12.62 2.34
CA SER A 120 -5.70 12.34 2.00
C SER A 120 -6.65 12.73 3.12
N CYS A 121 -6.29 12.40 4.37
CA CYS A 121 -7.06 12.82 5.55
C CYS A 121 -7.09 14.35 5.70
N TYR A 122 -5.96 15.02 5.50
CA TYR A 122 -5.86 16.48 5.57
C TYR A 122 -6.72 17.15 4.49
N VAL A 123 -6.64 16.67 3.25
CA VAL A 123 -7.40 17.23 2.11
C VAL A 123 -8.90 16.99 2.28
N ALA A 124 -9.29 15.79 2.69
CA ALA A 124 -10.70 15.43 2.88
C ALA A 124 -11.30 15.97 4.19
N GLY A 125 -10.48 16.51 5.11
CA GLY A 125 -10.93 16.94 6.44
C GLY A 125 -11.37 15.77 7.34
N VAL A 126 -10.81 14.56 7.10
CA VAL A 126 -11.13 13.33 7.81
C VAL A 126 -10.13 13.10 8.93
N GLN A 127 -10.63 12.70 10.10
CA GLN A 127 -9.78 12.27 11.21
C GLN A 127 -9.27 10.85 10.93
N PRO A 128 -7.94 10.59 10.91
CA PRO A 128 -7.43 9.23 10.72
C PRO A 128 -7.93 8.28 11.83
N SER A 129 -8.50 7.15 11.48
CA SER A 129 -8.90 6.09 12.42
C SER A 129 -7.69 5.29 12.94
N ILE A 130 -6.65 5.17 12.10
CA ILE A 130 -5.46 4.38 12.39
C ILE A 130 -4.36 5.28 12.94
N PRO A 131 -3.87 5.05 14.17
CA PRO A 131 -2.77 5.85 14.74
C PRO A 131 -1.47 5.69 13.96
N ALA A 132 -0.75 6.80 13.73
CA ALA A 132 0.48 6.82 12.91
C ALA A 132 1.56 5.83 13.38
N HIS A 133 1.65 5.53 14.69
CA HIS A 133 2.64 4.59 15.23
C HIS A 133 2.40 3.13 14.82
N ARG A 134 1.24 2.82 14.23
CA ARG A 134 0.94 1.50 13.67
C ARG A 134 1.46 1.31 12.26
N PHE A 135 1.93 2.36 11.60
CA PHE A 135 2.53 2.27 10.27
C PHE A 135 4.05 2.12 10.36
N ASP A 136 4.59 1.20 9.61
CA ASP A 136 6.02 1.00 9.51
C ASP A 136 6.45 0.67 8.06
N ASN A 137 7.78 0.68 7.83
CA ASN A 137 8.37 0.51 6.51
C ASN A 137 8.97 -0.90 6.37
N ALA A 138 8.41 -1.71 5.47
CA ALA A 138 8.87 -3.07 5.19
C ALA A 138 10.32 -3.13 4.67
N VAL A 139 10.86 -2.05 4.14
CA VAL A 139 12.29 -1.95 3.77
C VAL A 139 13.19 -2.31 4.97
N LYS A 140 12.80 -1.98 6.20
CA LYS A 140 13.56 -2.36 7.40
C LYS A 140 13.68 -3.89 7.55
N LEU A 141 12.59 -4.60 7.26
CA LEU A 141 12.53 -6.06 7.32
C LEU A 141 13.43 -6.69 6.24
N LEU A 142 13.39 -6.14 5.02
CA LEU A 142 14.22 -6.62 3.91
C LEU A 142 15.72 -6.39 4.19
N LEU A 143 16.06 -5.24 4.77
CA LEU A 143 17.45 -4.97 5.22
C LEU A 143 17.89 -5.94 6.32
N SER A 144 17.04 -6.20 7.30
CA SER A 144 17.29 -7.19 8.36
C SER A 144 17.49 -8.59 7.78
N ALA A 145 16.72 -8.96 6.76
CA ALA A 145 16.86 -10.21 6.02
C ALA A 145 18.09 -10.27 5.09
N GLY A 146 18.88 -9.20 5.03
CA GLY A 146 20.13 -9.16 4.26
C GLY A 146 19.99 -8.71 2.80
N MET A 147 18.87 -8.12 2.40
CA MET A 147 18.75 -7.53 1.05
C MET A 147 19.74 -6.36 0.89
N PRO A 148 20.60 -6.36 -0.17
CA PRO A 148 21.54 -5.26 -0.40
C PRO A 148 20.83 -3.92 -0.61
N VAL A 149 21.39 -2.84 -0.06
CA VAL A 149 20.80 -1.49 -0.17
C VAL A 149 20.68 -1.03 -1.62
N GLU A 150 21.65 -1.38 -2.46
CA GLU A 150 21.64 -1.09 -3.89
C GLU A 150 20.52 -1.81 -4.67
N ASP A 151 20.09 -2.97 -4.19
CA ASP A 151 18.98 -3.73 -4.80
C ASP A 151 17.63 -3.21 -4.32
N LEU A 152 17.52 -2.78 -3.05
CA LEU A 152 16.36 -2.06 -2.54
C LEU A 152 16.01 -0.84 -3.39
N ALA A 153 17.03 -0.06 -3.77
CA ALA A 153 16.83 1.15 -4.57
C ALA A 153 16.35 0.88 -6.01
N LYS A 154 16.50 -0.36 -6.50
CA LYS A 154 16.17 -0.76 -7.88
C LYS A 154 14.93 -1.65 -7.98
N THR A 155 14.45 -2.17 -6.85
CA THR A 155 13.36 -3.15 -6.81
C THR A 155 12.09 -2.46 -6.35
N ALA A 156 11.07 -2.41 -7.21
CA ALA A 156 9.74 -1.93 -6.85
C ALA A 156 8.96 -2.99 -6.06
N SER A 157 7.91 -2.58 -5.33
CA SER A 157 7.01 -3.45 -4.56
C SER A 157 6.56 -4.68 -5.35
N ASN A 158 6.04 -4.47 -6.55
CA ASN A 158 5.55 -5.51 -7.46
C ASN A 158 6.62 -6.45 -8.02
N LYS A 159 7.90 -6.22 -7.75
CA LYS A 159 9.03 -7.05 -8.22
C LYS A 159 9.74 -7.80 -7.11
N LEU A 160 9.32 -7.63 -5.87
CA LEU A 160 9.98 -8.27 -4.74
C LEU A 160 9.87 -9.79 -4.76
N ALA A 161 8.67 -10.33 -5.03
CA ALA A 161 8.50 -11.77 -5.14
C ALA A 161 9.35 -12.39 -6.27
N ASP A 162 9.40 -11.71 -7.42
CA ASP A 162 10.27 -12.11 -8.54
C ASP A 162 11.75 -12.06 -8.15
N TYR A 163 12.19 -11.00 -7.46
CA TYR A 163 13.58 -10.83 -6.99
C TYR A 163 14.04 -12.00 -6.10
N TYR A 164 13.16 -12.49 -5.22
CA TYR A 164 13.46 -13.64 -4.36
C TYR A 164 13.13 -14.99 -5.01
N GLY A 165 12.68 -15.02 -6.26
CA GLY A 165 12.30 -16.27 -6.97
C GLY A 165 11.11 -16.99 -6.34
N VAL A 166 10.25 -16.27 -5.66
CA VAL A 166 9.06 -16.84 -5.01
C VAL A 166 8.00 -17.15 -6.07
N GLN A 167 7.44 -18.35 -6.03
CA GLN A 167 6.33 -18.70 -6.91
C GLN A 167 5.04 -18.04 -6.43
N HIS A 168 4.37 -17.32 -7.32
CA HIS A 168 3.11 -16.62 -7.05
C HIS A 168 2.21 -16.59 -8.30
N PRO A 169 0.90 -16.37 -8.16
CA PRO A 169 0.02 -16.08 -9.28
C PRO A 169 0.48 -14.81 -10.04
N PRO A 170 0.08 -14.62 -11.30
CA PRO A 170 0.34 -13.37 -12.00
C PRO A 170 -0.17 -12.16 -11.22
N LEU A 171 0.67 -11.14 -11.04
CA LEU A 171 0.37 -9.88 -10.36
C LEU A 171 0.47 -8.73 -11.34
N GLN A 172 -0.45 -7.77 -11.22
CA GLN A 172 -0.45 -6.53 -11.99
C GLN A 172 0.25 -5.44 -11.18
N GLY A 173 1.37 -4.91 -11.68
CA GLY A 173 2.01 -3.76 -11.04
C GLY A 173 1.12 -2.53 -11.08
N HIS A 174 1.21 -1.69 -10.05
CA HIS A 174 0.35 -0.53 -9.83
C HIS A 174 -1.14 -0.91 -9.64
N ASP A 175 -1.40 -2.07 -9.08
CA ASP A 175 -2.62 -2.39 -8.37
C ASP A 175 -2.25 -2.59 -6.90
N ALA A 176 -2.84 -1.81 -6.01
CA ALA A 176 -2.43 -1.76 -4.60
C ALA A 176 -2.51 -3.13 -3.90
N LEU A 177 -3.49 -3.98 -4.26
CA LEU A 177 -3.57 -5.32 -3.68
C LEU A 177 -2.48 -6.23 -4.22
N ASP A 178 -2.21 -6.21 -5.52
CA ASP A 178 -1.18 -7.04 -6.15
C ASP A 178 0.23 -6.62 -5.69
N ASP A 179 0.48 -5.32 -5.50
CA ASP A 179 1.73 -4.81 -4.95
C ASP A 179 1.91 -5.24 -3.48
N ALA A 180 0.87 -5.16 -2.65
CA ALA A 180 0.86 -5.69 -1.30
C ALA A 180 1.05 -7.23 -1.26
N LEU A 181 0.49 -7.97 -2.23
CA LEU A 181 0.68 -9.42 -2.35
C LEU A 181 2.13 -9.78 -2.68
N SER A 182 2.78 -9.06 -3.60
CA SER A 182 4.20 -9.29 -3.93
C SER A 182 5.09 -9.14 -2.70
N VAL A 183 4.88 -8.07 -1.90
CA VAL A 183 5.59 -7.87 -0.64
C VAL A 183 5.26 -8.99 0.35
N SER A 184 3.98 -9.38 0.48
CA SER A 184 3.53 -10.42 1.40
C SER A 184 4.13 -11.80 1.09
N TYR A 185 4.17 -12.21 -0.18
CA TYR A 185 4.82 -13.46 -0.60
C TYR A 185 6.30 -13.45 -0.26
N THR A 186 6.96 -12.31 -0.46
CA THR A 186 8.37 -12.14 -0.11
C THR A 186 8.61 -12.30 1.39
N LEU A 187 7.84 -11.59 2.22
CA LEU A 187 7.96 -11.66 3.68
C LEU A 187 7.63 -13.05 4.22
N GLN A 188 6.60 -13.71 3.66
CA GLN A 188 6.28 -15.09 3.98
C GLN A 188 7.46 -16.03 3.68
N HIS A 189 8.08 -15.88 2.50
CA HIS A 189 9.27 -16.66 2.11
C HIS A 189 10.43 -16.45 3.09
N LEU A 190 10.72 -15.21 3.45
CA LEU A 190 11.81 -14.87 4.37
C LEU A 190 11.55 -15.40 5.79
N LEU A 191 10.31 -15.39 6.25
CA LEU A 191 9.90 -16.03 7.51
C LEU A 191 10.09 -17.56 7.44
N LYS A 192 9.63 -18.21 6.38
CA LYS A 192 9.77 -19.68 6.18
C LYS A 192 11.22 -20.14 6.10
N THR A 193 12.08 -19.33 5.51
CA THR A 193 13.53 -19.63 5.40
C THR A 193 14.31 -19.26 6.64
N GLY A 194 13.71 -18.57 7.61
CA GLY A 194 14.35 -18.11 8.83
C GLY A 194 15.26 -16.88 8.63
N ALA A 195 15.17 -16.21 7.47
CA ALA A 195 15.84 -14.95 7.21
C ALA A 195 15.19 -13.77 7.94
N LEU A 196 13.90 -13.91 8.30
CA LEU A 196 13.16 -13.03 9.19
C LEU A 196 12.56 -13.81 10.35
N ARG A 197 12.34 -13.12 11.48
CA ARG A 197 11.65 -13.64 12.64
C ARG A 197 10.36 -12.88 12.90
N PRO A 198 9.32 -13.54 13.46
CA PRO A 198 8.05 -12.89 13.79
C PRO A 198 8.17 -11.69 14.74
N ASP A 199 9.15 -11.68 15.65
CA ASP A 199 9.39 -10.60 16.60
C ASP A 199 9.90 -9.30 15.96
N GLU A 200 10.34 -9.34 14.71
CA GLU A 200 10.74 -8.15 13.93
C GLU A 200 9.54 -7.34 13.41
N PHE A 201 8.32 -7.90 13.50
CA PHE A 201 7.07 -7.24 13.07
C PHE A 201 6.34 -6.49 14.21
N VAL A 202 6.94 -6.35 15.38
CA VAL A 202 6.30 -5.75 16.58
C VAL A 202 6.75 -4.33 16.82
#